data_c3cf8251483c6c3824480aa1d89b57f5
#
_entry.id   c3cf8251483c6c3824480aa1d89b57f5
#
_cell.length_a   1.000
_cell.length_b   1.000
_cell.length_c   1.000
_cell.angle_alpha   90.00
_cell.angle_beta   90.00
_cell.angle_gamma   90.00
#
_symmetry.space_group_name_H-M   'P 1'
#
loop_
_entity.id
_entity.type
_entity.pdbx_description
1 polymer ?
#
loop_
_entity_poly.entity_id
_entity_poly.type
_entity_poly.pdbx_seq_one_letter_code
_entity_poly.pdbx_strand_id
1 'polypeptide(L)'
;MKRLHHLIAGTLSAVFCLLLIVPAAVAVSAQDFPQSLPDETVLDSADVLSRASRNEISTRLQELDQFHVDARLVTLRRLDYGLSLNGFGEDLLDHWGNDSSRIDRPLLIFLEETQSKQATVVASEQLLEQLPESLLRSTGRTTMSQPLRDGDRFRQATLDGVTRLETVLNGGEDPGPPVQLERTTNPTNIPTAEETENSNAFTWVVVLLVVGTIVPMATRWIFSS
;
A
#
# COMPACT_ATOMS: atom_id res chain seq x y z
N MET A 1 -8.17 -1.07 54.18
CA MET A 1 -8.87 -0.69 52.92
C MET A 1 -8.14 0.44 52.16
N LYS A 2 -7.69 1.54 52.78
CA LYS A 2 -7.04 2.66 52.05
C LYS A 2 -5.78 2.25 51.25
N ARG A 3 -4.92 1.37 51.77
CA ARG A 3 -3.70 0.92 51.06
C ARG A 3 -3.98 0.10 49.78
N LEU A 4 -5.09 -0.65 49.75
CA LEU A 4 -5.48 -1.44 48.60
C LEU A 4 -5.96 -0.52 47.44
N HIS A 5 -6.67 0.57 47.74
CA HIS A 5 -7.11 1.56 46.74
C HIS A 5 -5.91 2.31 46.11
N HIS A 6 -4.86 2.61 46.90
CA HIS A 6 -3.65 3.24 46.34
C HIS A 6 -2.85 2.29 45.45
N LEU A 7 -2.79 1.00 45.75
CA LEU A 7 -2.16 0.00 44.88
C LEU A 7 -2.94 -0.17 43.55
N ILE A 8 -4.27 -0.25 43.60
CA ILE A 8 -5.12 -0.36 42.41
C ILE A 8 -5.02 0.90 41.56
N ALA A 9 -5.05 2.08 42.18
CA ALA A 9 -4.91 3.35 41.46
C ALA A 9 -3.52 3.48 40.80
N GLY A 10 -2.46 3.05 41.47
CA GLY A 10 -1.11 3.04 40.92
C GLY A 10 -0.93 2.11 39.73
N THR A 11 -1.48 0.90 39.79
CA THR A 11 -1.43 -0.06 38.66
C THR A 11 -2.28 0.41 37.47
N LEU A 12 -3.45 1.00 37.73
CA LEU A 12 -4.30 1.54 36.67
C LEU A 12 -3.63 2.72 35.95
N SER A 13 -2.95 3.60 36.70
CA SER A 13 -2.19 4.73 36.15
C SER A 13 -0.99 4.24 35.33
N ALA A 14 -0.27 3.23 35.80
CA ALA A 14 0.86 2.66 35.06
C ALA A 14 0.42 2.00 33.75
N VAL A 15 -0.70 1.25 33.75
CA VAL A 15 -1.28 0.66 32.53
C VAL A 15 -1.77 1.74 31.58
N PHE A 16 -2.38 2.81 32.09
CA PHE A 16 -2.83 3.93 31.27
C PHE A 16 -1.66 4.67 30.61
N CYS A 17 -0.56 4.90 31.35
CA CYS A 17 0.66 5.48 30.77
C CYS A 17 1.30 4.57 29.72
N LEU A 18 1.27 3.25 29.90
CA LEU A 18 1.79 2.30 28.91
C LEU A 18 0.98 2.29 27.61
N LEU A 19 -0.33 2.50 27.69
CA LEU A 19 -1.24 2.61 26.54
C LEU A 19 -1.07 3.93 25.74
N LEU A 20 -0.42 4.95 26.34
CA LEU A 20 -0.14 6.23 25.67
C LEU A 20 1.16 6.21 24.86
N ILE A 21 1.97 5.16 24.94
CA ILE A 21 3.13 4.96 24.08
C ILE A 21 2.64 4.35 22.76
N VAL A 22 1.79 5.08 22.05
CA VAL A 22 1.48 4.76 20.66
C VAL A 22 2.70 5.17 19.84
N PRO A 23 3.37 4.26 19.12
CA PRO A 23 4.40 4.67 18.20
C PRO A 23 3.75 5.63 17.21
N ALA A 24 4.27 6.86 17.14
CA ALA A 24 3.85 7.80 16.12
C ALA A 24 4.08 7.13 14.77
N ALA A 25 3.02 6.87 14.02
CA ALA A 25 3.15 6.43 12.64
C ALA A 25 3.79 7.60 11.89
N VAL A 26 5.11 7.52 11.70
CA VAL A 26 5.86 8.54 10.95
C VAL A 26 5.37 8.43 9.50
N ALA A 27 4.60 9.41 9.09
CA ALA A 27 4.28 9.60 7.70
C ALA A 27 5.47 10.29 7.03
N VAL A 28 5.69 10.03 5.76
CA VAL A 28 6.92 10.36 5.04
C VAL A 28 6.67 11.54 4.09
N SER A 29 7.60 12.50 4.10
CA SER A 29 7.65 13.62 3.15
C SER A 29 8.93 13.55 2.30
N ALA A 30 9.00 14.28 1.18
CA ALA A 30 10.21 14.31 0.34
C ALA A 30 11.44 14.86 1.08
N GLN A 31 11.21 15.69 2.10
CA GLN A 31 12.29 16.28 2.92
C GLN A 31 12.96 15.29 3.88
N ASP A 32 12.34 14.13 4.12
CA ASP A 32 12.90 13.06 4.94
C ASP A 32 13.98 12.26 4.19
N PHE A 33 14.10 12.49 2.88
CA PHE A 33 15.12 11.89 2.04
C PHE A 33 16.38 12.77 1.96
N PRO A 34 17.56 12.16 1.72
CA PRO A 34 18.80 12.93 1.51
C PRO A 34 18.65 13.98 0.39
N GLN A 35 19.27 15.14 0.55
CA GLN A 35 19.25 16.19 -0.48
C GLN A 35 19.94 15.77 -1.78
N SER A 36 21.01 14.97 -1.67
CA SER A 36 21.66 14.37 -2.82
C SER A 36 20.98 13.06 -3.17
N LEU A 37 20.88 12.76 -4.46
CA LEU A 37 20.37 11.47 -4.92
C LEU A 37 21.22 10.33 -4.34
N PRO A 38 20.61 9.36 -3.63
CA PRO A 38 21.34 8.23 -3.10
C PRO A 38 21.98 7.37 -4.20
N ASP A 39 23.15 6.80 -3.92
CA ASP A 39 23.80 5.84 -4.83
C ASP A 39 22.98 4.56 -5.00
N GLU A 40 22.17 4.22 -4.01
CA GLU A 40 21.30 3.06 -4.03
C GLU A 40 20.13 3.26 -5.00
N THR A 41 19.95 2.30 -5.92
CA THR A 41 18.84 2.34 -6.88
C THR A 41 17.49 1.97 -6.27
N VAL A 42 17.49 1.26 -5.12
CA VAL A 42 16.30 0.79 -4.42
C VAL A 42 16.29 1.30 -2.99
N LEU A 43 15.41 2.24 -2.70
CA LEU A 43 15.18 2.79 -1.36
C LEU A 43 13.93 2.14 -0.76
N ASP A 44 14.12 1.02 -0.07
CA ASP A 44 13.03 0.25 0.54
C ASP A 44 12.70 0.76 1.96
N SER A 45 12.11 1.96 2.06
CA SER A 45 11.74 2.58 3.34
C SER A 45 10.57 1.87 4.03
N ALA A 46 9.80 1.09 3.27
CA ALA A 46 8.71 0.29 3.81
C ALA A 46 9.16 -1.07 4.36
N ASP A 47 10.39 -1.52 4.01
CA ASP A 47 10.95 -2.84 4.37
C ASP A 47 10.05 -4.00 3.90
N VAL A 48 9.61 -3.92 2.63
CA VAL A 48 8.70 -4.91 2.02
C VAL A 48 9.40 -5.81 1.00
N LEU A 49 10.65 -5.49 0.65
CA LEU A 49 11.41 -6.23 -0.34
C LEU A 49 12.43 -7.15 0.34
N SER A 50 12.46 -8.41 -0.06
CA SER A 50 13.55 -9.30 0.32
C SER A 50 14.88 -8.83 -0.28
N ARG A 51 16.00 -9.24 0.31
CA ARG A 51 17.34 -8.93 -0.25
C ARG A 51 17.46 -9.39 -1.71
N ALA A 52 16.94 -10.57 -2.04
CA ALA A 52 16.95 -11.09 -3.40
C ALA A 52 16.14 -10.20 -4.35
N SER A 53 14.94 -9.76 -3.92
CA SER A 53 14.09 -8.85 -4.69
C SER A 53 14.76 -7.50 -4.92
N ARG A 54 15.39 -6.93 -3.89
CA ARG A 54 16.13 -5.66 -4.01
C ARG A 54 17.27 -5.76 -5.02
N ASN A 55 18.06 -6.83 -4.96
CA ASN A 55 19.17 -7.04 -5.90
C ASN A 55 18.66 -7.18 -7.35
N GLU A 56 17.61 -7.95 -7.56
CA GLU A 56 17.02 -8.14 -8.89
C GLU A 56 16.45 -6.84 -9.45
N ILE A 57 15.67 -6.11 -8.66
CA ILE A 57 15.13 -4.81 -9.06
C ILE A 57 16.27 -3.83 -9.34
N SER A 58 17.29 -3.78 -8.46
CA SER A 58 18.45 -2.92 -8.66
C SER A 58 19.14 -3.18 -10.00
N THR A 59 19.33 -4.47 -10.36
CA THR A 59 19.90 -4.86 -11.66
C THR A 59 19.01 -4.35 -12.80
N ARG A 60 17.71 -4.56 -12.71
CA ARG A 60 16.76 -4.15 -13.77
C ARG A 60 16.68 -2.61 -13.93
N LEU A 61 16.77 -1.87 -12.82
CA LEU A 61 16.81 -0.41 -12.87
C LEU A 61 18.13 0.09 -13.47
N GLN A 62 19.27 -0.55 -13.16
CA GLN A 62 20.57 -0.22 -13.73
C GLN A 62 20.66 -0.52 -15.24
N GLU A 63 19.90 -1.50 -15.74
CA GLU A 63 19.82 -1.77 -17.18
C GLU A 63 19.26 -0.57 -17.98
N LEU A 64 18.45 0.30 -17.33
CA LEU A 64 17.95 1.53 -17.96
C LEU A 64 19.07 2.56 -18.23
N ASP A 65 20.25 2.39 -17.66
CA ASP A 65 21.43 3.18 -17.96
C ASP A 65 21.80 3.16 -19.46
N GLN A 66 21.49 2.09 -20.17
CA GLN A 66 21.71 2.00 -21.62
C GLN A 66 20.92 3.07 -22.41
N PHE A 67 19.82 3.57 -21.83
CA PHE A 67 19.02 4.67 -22.39
C PHE A 67 19.39 6.04 -21.79
N HIS A 68 20.51 6.14 -21.04
CA HIS A 68 20.92 7.32 -20.31
C HIS A 68 19.91 7.77 -19.23
N VAL A 69 19.07 6.87 -18.74
CA VAL A 69 18.08 7.12 -17.70
C VAL A 69 18.59 6.63 -16.36
N ASP A 70 18.54 7.52 -15.36
CA ASP A 70 18.83 7.15 -13.98
C ASP A 70 17.52 6.77 -13.25
N ALA A 71 17.35 5.50 -12.99
CA ALA A 71 16.10 5.00 -12.42
C ALA A 71 16.24 4.69 -10.93
N ARG A 72 15.21 5.02 -10.16
CA ARG A 72 15.10 4.74 -8.71
C ARG A 72 13.76 4.13 -8.37
N LEU A 73 13.78 3.18 -7.42
CA LEU A 73 12.57 2.71 -6.74
C LEU A 73 12.55 3.24 -5.32
N VAL A 74 11.43 3.77 -4.90
CA VAL A 74 11.17 4.15 -3.51
C VAL A 74 9.90 3.46 -3.03
N THR A 75 10.02 2.66 -1.97
CA THR A 75 8.85 2.08 -1.29
C THR A 75 8.55 2.87 -0.02
N LEU A 76 7.28 3.14 0.22
CA LEU A 76 6.80 3.94 1.33
C LEU A 76 5.74 3.17 2.11
N ARG A 77 5.70 3.35 3.43
CA ARG A 77 4.61 2.79 4.23
C ARG A 77 3.34 3.58 4.08
N ARG A 78 3.45 4.88 4.25
CA ARG A 78 2.33 5.83 4.22
C ARG A 78 2.85 7.24 4.02
N LEU A 79 2.13 8.02 3.23
CA LEU A 79 2.38 9.44 3.05
C LEU A 79 1.74 10.29 4.16
N ASP A 80 2.23 11.50 4.30
CA ASP A 80 1.60 12.53 5.13
C ASP A 80 0.16 12.83 4.67
N TYR A 81 -0.67 13.23 5.63
CA TYR A 81 -2.07 13.53 5.35
C TYR A 81 -2.18 14.68 4.33
N GLY A 82 -2.95 14.43 3.27
CA GLY A 82 -3.19 15.41 2.22
C GLY A 82 -2.21 15.36 1.04
N LEU A 83 -1.12 14.58 1.13
CA LEU A 83 -0.23 14.33 0.00
C LEU A 83 -0.76 13.22 -0.90
N SER A 84 -0.69 13.44 -2.21
CA SER A 84 -0.89 12.37 -3.18
C SER A 84 0.46 11.70 -3.49
N LEU A 85 0.44 10.40 -3.85
CA LEU A 85 1.66 9.69 -4.21
C LEU A 85 2.35 10.31 -5.44
N ASN A 86 1.56 10.85 -6.37
CA ASN A 86 2.12 11.57 -7.53
C ASN A 86 2.78 12.89 -7.13
N GLY A 87 2.09 13.71 -6.30
CA GLY A 87 2.67 14.96 -5.80
C GLY A 87 3.95 14.73 -4.99
N PHE A 88 3.96 13.70 -4.13
CA PHE A 88 5.19 13.29 -3.44
C PHE A 88 6.30 12.91 -4.41
N GLY A 89 5.98 12.21 -5.51
CA GLY A 89 6.95 11.86 -6.55
C GLY A 89 7.53 13.08 -7.26
N GLU A 90 6.67 14.06 -7.56
CA GLU A 90 7.09 15.34 -8.17
C GLU A 90 8.00 16.13 -7.21
N ASP A 91 7.61 16.24 -5.93
CA ASP A 91 8.44 16.89 -4.89
C ASP A 91 9.79 16.19 -4.74
N LEU A 92 9.83 14.86 -4.82
CA LEU A 92 11.07 14.09 -4.72
C LEU A 92 11.93 14.24 -5.98
N LEU A 93 11.31 14.33 -7.15
CA LEU A 93 11.98 14.61 -8.42
C LEU A 93 12.64 15.97 -8.39
N ASP A 94 11.95 16.99 -7.89
CA ASP A 94 12.51 18.34 -7.70
C ASP A 94 13.61 18.36 -6.66
N HIS A 95 13.43 17.62 -5.56
CA HIS A 95 14.42 17.54 -4.48
C HIS A 95 15.74 16.96 -4.95
N TRP A 96 15.71 15.91 -5.77
CA TRP A 96 16.91 15.26 -6.31
C TRP A 96 17.39 15.84 -7.64
N GLY A 97 16.50 16.47 -8.42
CA GLY A 97 16.81 17.08 -9.72
C GLY A 97 17.73 18.31 -9.63
N ASN A 98 17.72 18.97 -8.46
CA ASN A 98 18.56 20.13 -8.19
C ASN A 98 20.02 19.76 -7.78
N ASP A 99 20.34 18.48 -7.72
CA ASP A 99 21.69 18.02 -7.43
C ASP A 99 22.64 18.37 -8.60
N SER A 100 23.45 19.40 -8.40
CA SER A 100 24.41 19.93 -9.39
C SER A 100 25.50 18.94 -9.83
N SER A 101 25.64 17.81 -9.14
CA SER A 101 26.57 16.73 -9.50
C SER A 101 26.07 15.87 -10.67
N ARG A 102 24.80 16.06 -11.13
CA ARG A 102 24.10 15.17 -12.06
C ARG A 102 23.55 15.85 -13.32
N ILE A 103 24.23 16.85 -13.81
CA ILE A 103 23.76 17.82 -14.83
C ILE A 103 23.21 17.19 -16.14
N ASP A 104 23.47 15.90 -16.43
CA ASP A 104 23.17 15.33 -17.76
C ASP A 104 22.35 14.02 -17.77
N ARG A 105 21.83 13.55 -16.63
CA ARG A 105 21.08 12.28 -16.62
C ARG A 105 19.65 12.47 -16.12
N PRO A 106 18.66 12.29 -17.00
CA PRO A 106 17.26 12.38 -16.62
C PRO A 106 16.91 11.29 -15.59
N LEU A 107 16.09 11.68 -14.62
CA LEU A 107 15.67 10.82 -13.50
C LEU A 107 14.30 10.22 -13.76
N LEU A 108 14.15 8.93 -13.45
CA LEU A 108 12.90 8.18 -13.49
C LEU A 108 12.67 7.54 -12.12
N ILE A 109 11.58 7.90 -11.45
CA ILE A 109 11.30 7.41 -10.10
C ILE A 109 10.04 6.57 -10.10
N PHE A 110 10.18 5.31 -9.67
CA PHE A 110 9.08 4.40 -9.38
C PHE A 110 8.75 4.50 -7.89
N LEU A 111 7.49 4.66 -7.56
CA LEU A 111 7.01 4.83 -6.19
C LEU A 111 5.94 3.80 -5.87
N GLU A 112 6.05 3.14 -4.72
CA GLU A 112 5.08 2.17 -4.22
C GLU A 112 4.70 2.50 -2.79
N GLU A 113 3.41 2.70 -2.52
CA GLU A 113 2.87 2.91 -1.18
C GLU A 113 2.17 1.64 -0.69
N THR A 114 2.62 1.13 0.45
CA THR A 114 2.17 -0.18 0.93
C THR A 114 0.79 -0.14 1.55
N GLN A 115 0.41 0.96 2.21
CA GLN A 115 -0.87 1.07 2.90
C GLN A 115 -2.04 1.21 1.93
N SER A 116 -1.93 2.08 0.93
CA SER A 116 -2.97 2.31 -0.07
C SER A 116 -2.88 1.34 -1.25
N LYS A 117 -1.77 0.56 -1.34
CA LYS A 117 -1.47 -0.35 -2.46
C LYS A 117 -1.52 0.36 -3.81
N GLN A 118 -0.95 1.55 -3.81
CA GLN A 118 -0.84 2.40 -4.99
C GLN A 118 0.60 2.48 -5.45
N ALA A 119 0.76 2.71 -6.74
CA ALA A 119 2.04 3.04 -7.33
C ALA A 119 1.89 4.21 -8.30
N THR A 120 2.98 4.94 -8.48
CA THR A 120 3.12 5.98 -9.50
C THR A 120 4.52 5.94 -10.08
N VAL A 121 4.64 6.53 -11.26
CA VAL A 121 5.95 6.76 -11.90
C VAL A 121 6.01 8.22 -12.28
N VAL A 122 7.10 8.88 -11.93
CA VAL A 122 7.39 10.26 -12.30
C VAL A 122 8.74 10.32 -13.01
N ALA A 123 8.90 11.27 -13.92
CA ALA A 123 10.10 11.40 -14.74
C ALA A 123 10.49 12.86 -14.92
N SER A 124 11.78 13.10 -15.09
CA SER A 124 12.31 14.41 -15.48
C SER A 124 11.73 14.87 -16.82
N GLU A 125 11.61 16.18 -17.01
CA GLU A 125 11.02 16.79 -18.20
C GLU A 125 11.66 16.28 -19.51
N GLN A 126 12.98 16.01 -19.50
CA GLN A 126 13.71 15.47 -20.65
C GLN A 126 13.20 14.09 -21.14
N LEU A 127 12.57 13.31 -20.26
CA LEU A 127 12.03 12.00 -20.61
C LEU A 127 10.59 12.07 -21.14
N LEU A 128 9.89 13.17 -20.96
CA LEU A 128 8.47 13.28 -21.31
C LEU A 128 8.19 13.19 -22.81
N GLU A 129 9.18 13.46 -23.65
CA GLU A 129 9.08 13.25 -25.10
C GLU A 129 9.01 11.76 -25.48
N GLN A 130 9.77 10.91 -24.75
CA GLN A 130 9.81 9.47 -24.98
C GLN A 130 8.79 8.73 -24.11
N LEU A 131 8.58 9.19 -22.87
CA LEU A 131 7.67 8.64 -21.87
C LEU A 131 6.60 9.67 -21.52
N PRO A 132 5.54 9.84 -22.33
CA PRO A 132 4.49 10.81 -22.03
C PRO A 132 3.85 10.58 -20.65
N GLU A 133 3.38 11.64 -20.00
CA GLU A 133 2.73 11.56 -18.68
C GLU A 133 1.58 10.55 -18.63
N SER A 134 0.83 10.39 -19.72
CA SER A 134 -0.26 9.42 -19.82
C SER A 134 0.25 7.98 -19.68
N LEU A 135 1.41 7.67 -20.25
CA LEU A 135 2.09 6.39 -20.13
C LEU A 135 2.60 6.18 -18.70
N LEU A 136 3.31 7.16 -18.12
CA LEU A 136 3.82 7.11 -16.75
C LEU A 136 2.67 6.87 -15.76
N ARG A 137 1.60 7.66 -15.89
CA ARG A 137 0.39 7.52 -15.06
C ARG A 137 -0.28 6.16 -15.22
N SER A 138 -0.42 5.66 -16.45
CA SER A 138 -0.98 4.33 -16.73
C SER A 138 -0.10 3.22 -16.15
N THR A 139 1.23 3.34 -16.27
CA THR A 139 2.18 2.38 -15.71
C THR A 139 2.04 2.29 -14.21
N GLY A 140 2.05 3.40 -13.49
CA GLY A 140 1.87 3.41 -12.04
C GLY A 140 0.49 2.89 -11.61
N ARG A 141 -0.58 3.51 -12.11
CA ARG A 141 -1.95 3.27 -11.62
C ARG A 141 -2.53 1.91 -12.01
N THR A 142 -2.12 1.38 -13.15
CA THR A 142 -2.64 0.11 -13.68
C THR A 142 -1.61 -1.00 -13.60
N THR A 143 -0.47 -0.89 -14.30
CA THR A 143 0.50 -1.97 -14.39
C THR A 143 1.09 -2.32 -13.02
N MET A 144 1.57 -1.33 -12.28
CA MET A 144 2.21 -1.55 -10.98
C MET A 144 1.18 -1.75 -9.85
N SER A 145 0.14 -0.93 -9.78
CA SER A 145 -0.82 -1.03 -8.67
C SER A 145 -1.68 -2.28 -8.69
N GLN A 146 -1.82 -2.98 -9.82
CA GLN A 146 -2.57 -4.22 -9.90
C GLN A 146 -1.92 -5.35 -9.08
N PRO A 147 -0.63 -5.70 -9.27
CA PRO A 147 0.04 -6.71 -8.44
C PRO A 147 0.04 -6.37 -6.94
N LEU A 148 0.13 -5.08 -6.59
CA LEU A 148 0.06 -4.63 -5.20
C LEU A 148 -1.31 -4.96 -4.57
N ARG A 149 -2.39 -4.64 -5.27
CA ARG A 149 -3.77 -4.93 -4.81
C ARG A 149 -4.09 -6.42 -4.81
N ASP A 150 -3.50 -7.19 -5.72
CA ASP A 150 -3.77 -8.60 -5.92
C ASP A 150 -3.04 -9.51 -4.92
N GLY A 151 -2.13 -9.00 -4.10
CA GLY A 151 -1.44 -9.81 -3.12
C GLY A 151 -0.09 -9.27 -2.65
N ASP A 152 0.03 -7.95 -2.54
CA ASP A 152 1.25 -7.30 -2.02
C ASP A 152 2.53 -7.73 -2.79
N ARG A 153 2.40 -7.89 -4.11
CA ARG A 153 3.49 -8.36 -4.98
C ARG A 153 4.37 -7.21 -5.45
N PHE A 154 5.04 -6.53 -4.50
CA PHE A 154 5.88 -5.34 -4.73
C PHE A 154 6.96 -5.58 -5.79
N ARG A 155 7.71 -6.69 -5.67
CA ARG A 155 8.72 -7.06 -6.68
C ARG A 155 8.12 -7.14 -8.09
N GLN A 156 6.98 -7.80 -8.25
CA GLN A 156 6.34 -7.95 -9.55
C GLN A 156 5.85 -6.60 -10.08
N ALA A 157 5.24 -5.77 -9.21
CA ALA A 157 4.77 -4.45 -9.57
C ALA A 157 5.88 -3.61 -10.19
N THR A 158 7.04 -3.54 -9.54
CA THR A 158 8.19 -2.82 -10.05
C THR A 158 8.69 -3.39 -11.37
N LEU A 159 8.89 -4.72 -11.45
CA LEU A 159 9.42 -5.36 -12.66
C LEU A 159 8.49 -5.19 -13.88
N ASP A 160 7.17 -5.29 -13.68
CA ASP A 160 6.19 -5.07 -14.74
C ASP A 160 6.21 -3.61 -15.22
N GLY A 161 6.34 -2.65 -14.29
CA GLY A 161 6.47 -1.23 -14.60
C GLY A 161 7.74 -0.93 -15.38
N VAL A 162 8.89 -1.44 -14.93
CA VAL A 162 10.19 -1.28 -15.60
C VAL A 162 10.14 -1.87 -17.01
N THR A 163 9.64 -3.10 -17.15
CA THR A 163 9.58 -3.79 -18.45
C THR A 163 8.72 -3.03 -19.46
N ARG A 164 7.58 -2.46 -19.00
CA ARG A 164 6.72 -1.67 -19.88
C ARG A 164 7.41 -0.41 -20.39
N LEU A 165 8.06 0.34 -19.50
CA LEU A 165 8.76 1.58 -19.88
C LEU A 165 10.03 1.30 -20.70
N GLU A 166 10.77 0.25 -20.36
CA GLU A 166 11.93 -0.20 -21.13
C GLU A 166 11.55 -0.55 -22.59
N THR A 167 10.40 -1.18 -22.80
CA THR A 167 9.91 -1.47 -24.16
C THR A 167 9.74 -0.21 -24.98
N VAL A 168 9.16 0.84 -24.38
CA VAL A 168 8.96 2.12 -25.05
C VAL A 168 10.28 2.87 -25.26
N LEU A 169 11.16 2.89 -24.25
CA LEU A 169 12.50 3.49 -24.37
C LEU A 169 13.35 2.84 -25.47
N ASN A 170 13.13 1.55 -25.70
CA ASN A 170 13.79 0.82 -26.81
C ASN A 170 13.12 1.07 -28.17
N GLY A 171 12.17 1.99 -28.27
CA GLY A 171 11.47 2.33 -29.50
C GLY A 171 10.32 1.39 -29.86
N GLY A 172 9.94 0.49 -28.93
CA GLY A 172 8.78 -0.38 -29.08
C GLY A 172 7.47 0.37 -28.85
N GLU A 173 6.36 -0.22 -29.35
CA GLU A 173 5.03 0.24 -29.02
C GLU A 173 4.68 -0.09 -27.55
N ASP A 174 3.92 0.81 -26.87
CA ASP A 174 3.45 0.55 -25.50
C ASP A 174 2.63 -0.75 -25.46
N PRO A 175 3.06 -1.77 -24.70
CA PRO A 175 2.31 -3.02 -24.58
C PRO A 175 0.96 -2.84 -23.87
N GLY A 176 0.69 -1.66 -23.33
CA GLY A 176 -0.52 -1.37 -22.57
C GLY A 176 -0.51 -1.96 -21.15
N PRO A 177 -1.54 -1.67 -20.37
CA PRO A 177 -1.71 -2.28 -19.06
C PRO A 177 -2.00 -3.78 -19.20
N PRO A 178 -1.60 -4.59 -18.19
CA PRO A 178 -1.91 -6.01 -18.22
C PRO A 178 -3.42 -6.24 -18.33
N VAL A 179 -3.78 -7.20 -19.17
CA VAL A 179 -5.19 -7.59 -19.33
C VAL A 179 -5.69 -8.08 -17.97
N GLN A 180 -6.68 -7.39 -17.42
CA GLN A 180 -7.37 -7.89 -16.24
C GLN A 180 -8.12 -9.16 -16.68
N LEU A 181 -7.58 -10.33 -16.30
CA LEU A 181 -8.38 -11.53 -16.30
C LEU A 181 -9.57 -11.23 -15.38
N GLU A 182 -10.78 -11.20 -15.93
CA GLU A 182 -11.98 -11.15 -15.10
C GLU A 182 -11.81 -12.21 -14.05
N ARG A 183 -11.69 -11.77 -12.78
CA ARG A 183 -11.76 -12.72 -11.68
C ARG A 183 -13.12 -13.38 -11.83
N THR A 184 -13.14 -14.62 -12.29
CA THR A 184 -14.29 -15.46 -12.08
C THR A 184 -14.46 -15.46 -10.57
N THR A 185 -15.42 -14.66 -10.11
CA THR A 185 -15.80 -14.63 -8.71
C THR A 185 -16.09 -16.07 -8.35
N ASN A 186 -15.21 -16.67 -7.54
CA ASN A 186 -15.54 -17.95 -6.96
C ASN A 186 -16.94 -17.79 -6.38
N PRO A 187 -17.85 -18.76 -6.60
CA PRO A 187 -19.19 -18.66 -6.08
C PRO A 187 -19.07 -18.30 -4.60
N THR A 188 -19.49 -17.09 -4.25
CA THR A 188 -19.44 -16.63 -2.88
C THR A 188 -20.46 -17.43 -2.13
N ASN A 189 -20.09 -18.01 -0.99
CA ASN A 189 -21.04 -18.62 -0.04
C ASN A 189 -21.95 -17.56 0.63
N ILE A 190 -22.02 -16.35 0.06
CA ILE A 190 -22.92 -15.31 0.53
C ILE A 190 -24.26 -15.57 -0.14
N PRO A 191 -25.30 -15.89 0.63
CA PRO A 191 -26.64 -16.12 0.09
C PRO A 191 -27.13 -14.89 -0.67
N THR A 192 -27.75 -15.08 -1.80
CA THR A 192 -28.42 -14.01 -2.53
C THR A 192 -29.58 -13.43 -1.72
N ALA A 193 -30.05 -12.24 -2.08
CA ALA A 193 -31.23 -11.65 -1.41
C ALA A 193 -32.43 -12.60 -1.46
N GLU A 194 -32.64 -13.30 -2.58
CA GLU A 194 -33.71 -14.28 -2.77
C GLU A 194 -33.53 -15.54 -1.89
N GLU A 195 -32.30 -16.03 -1.76
CA GLU A 195 -32.01 -17.16 -0.86
C GLU A 195 -32.18 -16.78 0.62
N THR A 196 -31.83 -15.52 0.96
CA THR A 196 -32.04 -15.00 2.32
C THR A 196 -33.52 -14.83 2.64
N GLU A 197 -34.32 -14.35 1.69
CA GLU A 197 -35.78 -14.17 1.84
C GLU A 197 -36.53 -15.49 1.96
N ASN A 198 -36.06 -16.51 1.24
CA ASN A 198 -36.62 -17.88 1.33
C ASN A 198 -35.99 -18.73 2.47
N SER A 199 -35.02 -18.19 3.20
CA SER A 199 -34.39 -18.91 4.31
C SER A 199 -35.30 -18.90 5.56
N ASN A 200 -35.36 -20.01 6.27
CA ASN A 200 -36.02 -20.08 7.59
C ASN A 200 -35.23 -19.35 8.70
N ALA A 201 -34.21 -18.55 8.33
CA ALA A 201 -33.34 -17.87 9.27
C ALA A 201 -34.13 -16.93 10.21
N PHE A 202 -35.10 -16.19 9.67
CA PHE A 202 -35.96 -15.32 10.48
C PHE A 202 -36.75 -16.12 11.52
N THR A 203 -37.32 -17.26 11.13
CA THR A 203 -38.05 -18.14 12.04
C THR A 203 -37.16 -18.67 13.16
N TRP A 204 -35.92 -19.07 12.84
CA TRP A 204 -34.95 -19.52 13.84
C TRP A 204 -34.52 -18.41 14.80
N VAL A 205 -34.35 -17.18 14.31
CA VAL A 205 -34.04 -16.01 15.16
C VAL A 205 -35.18 -15.76 16.15
N VAL A 206 -36.42 -15.79 15.67
CA VAL A 206 -37.62 -15.63 16.54
C VAL A 206 -37.71 -16.76 17.59
N VAL A 207 -37.49 -18.01 17.18
CA VAL A 207 -37.48 -19.15 18.11
C VAL A 207 -36.40 -18.99 19.17
N LEU A 208 -35.20 -18.65 18.79
CA LEU A 208 -34.10 -18.44 19.73
C LEU A 208 -34.37 -17.26 20.69
N LEU A 209 -35.01 -16.20 20.21
CA LEU A 209 -35.38 -15.04 21.03
C LEU A 209 -36.48 -15.43 22.06
N VAL A 210 -37.48 -16.18 21.63
CA VAL A 210 -38.56 -16.68 22.51
C VAL A 210 -37.99 -17.64 23.56
N VAL A 211 -37.17 -18.61 23.15
CA VAL A 211 -36.52 -19.55 24.07
C VAL A 211 -35.59 -18.84 25.03
N GLY A 212 -34.77 -17.90 24.52
CA GLY A 212 -33.82 -17.12 25.31
C GLY A 212 -34.49 -16.19 26.34
N THR A 213 -35.75 -15.80 26.13
CA THR A 213 -36.52 -15.01 27.10
C THR A 213 -37.34 -15.86 28.06
N ILE A 214 -37.97 -16.92 27.57
CA ILE A 214 -38.87 -17.77 28.39
C ILE A 214 -38.09 -18.65 29.38
N VAL A 215 -36.92 -19.19 28.98
CA VAL A 215 -36.15 -20.10 29.84
C VAL A 215 -35.66 -19.41 31.12
N PRO A 216 -35.02 -18.22 31.09
CA PRO A 216 -34.64 -17.52 32.32
C PRO A 216 -35.87 -17.11 33.19
N MET A 217 -36.98 -16.78 32.55
CA MET A 217 -38.17 -16.36 33.27
C MET A 217 -38.83 -17.55 33.97
N ALA A 218 -38.89 -18.73 33.34
CA ALA A 218 -39.39 -19.96 33.92
C ALA A 218 -38.46 -20.46 35.04
N THR A 219 -37.16 -20.45 34.86
CA THR A 219 -36.19 -20.84 35.90
C THR A 219 -36.30 -19.93 37.12
N ARG A 220 -36.41 -18.61 36.93
CA ARG A 220 -36.63 -17.69 38.04
C ARG A 220 -37.92 -18.01 38.80
N TRP A 221 -39.01 -18.32 38.12
CA TRP A 221 -40.31 -18.64 38.74
C TRP A 221 -40.22 -19.94 39.54
N ILE A 222 -39.55 -20.99 39.01
CA ILE A 222 -39.39 -22.30 39.67
C ILE A 222 -38.48 -22.20 40.90
N PHE A 223 -37.41 -21.43 40.86
CA PHE A 223 -36.44 -21.31 41.95
C PHE A 223 -36.73 -20.16 42.92
N SER A 224 -37.78 -19.39 42.70
CA SER A 224 -38.19 -18.27 43.58
C SER A 224 -39.35 -18.62 44.51
N SER A 225 -39.73 -19.91 44.60
CA SER A 225 -40.73 -20.40 45.56
C SER A 225 -40.09 -20.90 46.83
#